data_d62ce26c9ce3bec0860fa3aea074f50e
#
_entry.id   d62ce26c9ce3bec0860fa3aea074f50e
#
_cell.length_a   1.000
_cell.length_b   1.000
_cell.length_c   1.000
_cell.angle_alpha   90.00
_cell.angle_beta   90.00
_cell.angle_gamma   90.00
#
_symmetry.space_group_name_H-M   'P 1'
#
loop_
_entity.id
_entity.type
_entity.pdbx_description
1 polymer ?
#
loop_
_entity_poly.entity_id
_entity_poly.type
_entity_poly.pdbx_seq_one_letter_code
_entity_poly.pdbx_strand_id
1 'polypeptide(L)'
;MTLESLEPRRAPAVADTDALVALAHRARSGNECTCATGRGTIVNFDLREPNDARAFVVRGARRREVNALTWRNEHALFHASDAVVVELDARKMSAAGDAAVIRRFEGARDVVNGVDVDQDDAMLAACDDAGEVIAYDLSNGEILRKLRGHDGCVTAVAFRRKRGASECATASTDCRAMKWDVKAKSVPVRTWDARNMLSAEDYDCGKVTARAEYESASIDAGASAKAFNPPMLHSLAFYRGETSEENAPGLRRVAVSACGDGSVIVFDIDHPGVSGGSRASKGKKKSSLASAGPFADGRVECVRLGADGVRGHTNAATCADFVPWNRTGDVIVSGGADRRLLVWNWVDEASHAARGLPVASIERDRKINDLAFAADSRAICVADTSPTLKLFALR
;
A
#
# COMPACT_ATOMS: atom_id res chain seq x y z
N MET A 1 -16.41 3.99 -15.44
CA MET A 1 -16.19 2.93 -14.44
C MET A 1 -17.25 3.04 -13.35
N THR A 2 -17.80 1.92 -12.92
CA THR A 2 -18.78 1.87 -11.82
C THR A 2 -18.36 0.83 -10.79
N LEU A 3 -18.63 1.12 -9.52
CA LEU A 3 -18.43 0.19 -8.41
C LEU A 3 -19.75 -0.50 -8.07
N GLU A 4 -19.76 -1.83 -8.06
CA GLU A 4 -20.91 -2.63 -7.72
C GLU A 4 -20.61 -3.49 -6.49
N SER A 5 -21.51 -3.48 -5.48
CA SER A 5 -21.38 -4.32 -4.30
C SER A 5 -21.73 -5.76 -4.64
N LEU A 6 -20.87 -6.70 -4.25
CA LEU A 6 -21.10 -8.14 -4.34
C LEU A 6 -21.53 -8.71 -2.98
N GLU A 7 -21.95 -9.98 -2.95
CA GLU A 7 -22.28 -10.65 -1.70
C GLU A 7 -21.08 -10.70 -0.74
N PRO A 8 -21.24 -10.22 0.50
CA PRO A 8 -20.18 -10.24 1.48
C PRO A 8 -19.88 -11.66 1.97
N ARG A 9 -18.66 -11.90 2.46
CA ARG A 9 -18.22 -13.19 3.01
C ARG A 9 -17.96 -13.10 4.52
N ARG A 10 -18.36 -14.12 5.23
CA ARG A 10 -18.10 -14.24 6.65
C ARG A 10 -17.70 -15.66 7.00
N ALA A 11 -16.64 -15.80 7.80
CA ALA A 11 -16.23 -17.09 8.33
C ALA A 11 -16.87 -17.33 9.70
N PRO A 12 -17.40 -18.55 9.98
CA PRO A 12 -17.95 -18.89 11.30
C PRO A 12 -16.95 -18.74 12.45
N ALA A 13 -15.64 -18.84 12.16
CA ALA A 13 -14.56 -18.66 13.15
C ALA A 13 -14.37 -17.20 13.60
N VAL A 14 -14.97 -16.22 12.90
CA VAL A 14 -14.84 -14.79 13.24
C VAL A 14 -16.03 -14.39 14.13
N ALA A 15 -15.73 -13.93 15.35
CA ALA A 15 -16.76 -13.45 16.27
C ALA A 15 -17.47 -12.19 15.74
N ASP A 16 -18.71 -11.98 16.13
CA ASP A 16 -19.54 -10.83 15.72
C ASP A 16 -18.93 -9.46 16.03
N THR A 17 -18.11 -9.40 17.07
CA THR A 17 -17.48 -8.17 17.56
C THR A 17 -16.04 -8.01 17.12
N ASP A 18 -15.53 -8.89 16.23
CA ASP A 18 -14.15 -8.92 15.83
C ASP A 18 -13.98 -8.27 14.45
N ALA A 19 -13.33 -7.10 14.41
CA ALA A 19 -13.13 -6.33 13.19
C ALA A 19 -12.05 -6.96 12.30
N LEU A 20 -12.22 -6.88 10.99
CA LEU A 20 -11.15 -7.16 10.03
C LEU A 20 -10.17 -5.98 10.01
N VAL A 21 -8.88 -6.25 10.17
CA VAL A 21 -7.85 -5.21 10.32
C VAL A 21 -6.83 -5.21 9.20
N ALA A 22 -6.52 -6.37 8.63
CA ALA A 22 -5.54 -6.50 7.55
C ALA A 22 -6.01 -7.49 6.48
N LEU A 23 -5.62 -7.24 5.25
CA LEU A 23 -5.88 -8.08 4.10
C LEU A 23 -4.58 -8.45 3.38
N ALA A 24 -4.56 -9.63 2.77
CA ALA A 24 -3.56 -10.00 1.79
C ALA A 24 -4.22 -10.74 0.63
N HIS A 25 -3.86 -10.39 -0.57
CA HIS A 25 -4.23 -11.16 -1.75
C HIS A 25 -3.14 -12.16 -2.09
N ARG A 26 -3.53 -13.32 -2.59
CA ARG A 26 -2.60 -14.38 -2.98
C ARG A 26 -2.07 -14.12 -4.38
N ALA A 27 -0.76 -13.99 -4.52
CA ALA A 27 -0.12 -13.53 -5.76
C ALA A 27 -0.34 -14.43 -6.99
N ARG A 28 -0.70 -15.72 -6.78
CA ARG A 28 -0.86 -16.70 -7.87
C ARG A 28 -2.23 -17.36 -7.95
N SER A 29 -3.05 -17.23 -6.91
CA SER A 29 -4.44 -17.70 -6.91
C SER A 29 -5.34 -16.48 -6.84
N GLY A 30 -5.67 -15.92 -7.99
CA GLY A 30 -6.43 -14.69 -8.10
C GLY A 30 -7.89 -14.76 -7.64
N ASN A 31 -8.31 -15.89 -7.04
CA ASN A 31 -9.65 -16.09 -6.49
C ASN A 31 -9.68 -16.19 -4.95
N GLU A 32 -8.55 -16.04 -4.29
CA GLU A 32 -8.50 -16.13 -2.84
C GLU A 32 -8.18 -14.78 -2.21
N CYS A 33 -8.77 -14.52 -1.05
CA CYS A 33 -8.48 -13.36 -0.21
C CYS A 33 -8.26 -13.83 1.23
N THR A 34 -7.17 -13.40 1.84
CA THR A 34 -6.87 -13.69 3.24
C THR A 34 -7.06 -12.42 4.06
N CYS A 35 -7.77 -12.55 5.17
CA CYS A 35 -7.95 -11.45 6.11
C CYS A 35 -7.51 -11.86 7.52
N ALA A 36 -7.19 -10.86 8.33
CA ALA A 36 -6.91 -11.01 9.74
C ALA A 36 -7.83 -10.13 10.57
N THR A 37 -8.08 -10.59 11.79
CA THR A 37 -8.92 -9.88 12.76
C THR A 37 -8.08 -9.28 13.87
N GLY A 38 -8.63 -8.27 14.55
CA GLY A 38 -8.02 -7.65 15.73
C GLY A 38 -7.84 -8.60 16.92
N ARG A 39 -8.43 -9.80 16.90
CA ARG A 39 -8.27 -10.82 17.94
C ARG A 39 -7.39 -11.99 17.52
N GLY A 40 -6.72 -11.90 16.36
CA GLY A 40 -5.73 -12.87 15.91
C GLY A 40 -6.32 -14.08 15.18
N THR A 41 -7.48 -13.95 14.56
CA THR A 41 -7.99 -14.96 13.63
C THR A 41 -7.57 -14.58 12.20
N ILE A 42 -6.89 -15.49 11.51
CA ILE A 42 -6.57 -15.35 10.09
C ILE A 42 -7.52 -16.26 9.32
N VAL A 43 -8.19 -15.73 8.32
CA VAL A 43 -9.16 -16.46 7.50
C VAL A 43 -8.79 -16.32 6.03
N ASN A 44 -8.73 -17.45 5.33
CA ASN A 44 -8.59 -17.48 3.88
C ASN A 44 -9.93 -17.85 3.25
N PHE A 45 -10.43 -16.99 2.37
CA PHE A 45 -11.67 -17.18 1.62
C PHE A 45 -11.32 -17.58 0.18
N ASP A 46 -11.91 -18.67 -0.33
CA ASP A 46 -12.02 -18.91 -1.78
C ASP A 46 -13.28 -18.20 -2.28
N LEU A 47 -13.11 -17.21 -3.14
CA LEU A 47 -14.24 -16.38 -3.60
C LEU A 47 -15.15 -17.11 -4.60
N ARG A 48 -14.71 -18.25 -5.15
CA ARG A 48 -15.54 -19.11 -6.03
C ARG A 48 -16.56 -19.91 -5.20
N GLU A 49 -16.18 -20.24 -3.96
CA GLU A 49 -16.98 -21.08 -3.08
C GLU A 49 -17.56 -20.27 -1.90
N PRO A 50 -18.88 -20.06 -1.84
CA PRO A 50 -19.49 -19.19 -0.82
C PRO A 50 -19.20 -19.60 0.63
N ASN A 51 -19.00 -20.89 0.88
CA ASN A 51 -18.89 -21.48 2.22
C ASN A 51 -17.47 -22.02 2.52
N ASP A 52 -16.51 -21.89 1.61
CA ASP A 52 -15.14 -22.35 1.88
C ASP A 52 -14.31 -21.20 2.51
N ALA A 53 -14.18 -21.29 3.83
CA ALA A 53 -13.33 -20.39 4.60
C ALA A 53 -12.46 -21.23 5.55
N ARG A 54 -11.13 -21.12 5.40
CA ARG A 54 -10.16 -21.78 6.29
C ARG A 54 -9.68 -20.77 7.31
N ALA A 55 -9.75 -21.12 8.58
CA ALA A 55 -9.38 -20.23 9.66
C ALA A 55 -8.19 -20.77 10.48
N PHE A 56 -7.32 -19.88 10.90
CA PHE A 56 -6.22 -20.11 11.81
C PHE A 56 -6.26 -19.09 12.94
N VAL A 57 -6.10 -19.55 14.19
CA VAL A 57 -6.06 -18.66 15.35
C VAL A 57 -4.62 -18.53 15.84
N VAL A 58 -4.10 -17.31 15.82
CA VAL A 58 -2.76 -16.99 16.34
C VAL A 58 -2.72 -17.24 17.85
N ARG A 59 -1.76 -18.02 18.31
CA ARG A 59 -1.60 -18.38 19.72
C ARG A 59 -0.27 -17.87 20.26
N GLY A 60 -0.23 -17.56 21.54
CA GLY A 60 1.03 -17.26 22.24
C GLY A 60 1.51 -15.80 22.17
N ALA A 61 0.87 -14.91 21.43
CA ALA A 61 1.16 -13.50 21.44
C ALA A 61 0.49 -12.80 22.65
N ARG A 62 1.15 -11.78 23.22
CA ARG A 62 0.58 -10.95 24.30
C ARG A 62 -0.63 -10.18 23.78
N ARG A 63 -0.51 -9.58 22.59
CA ARG A 63 -1.61 -9.06 21.80
C ARG A 63 -1.83 -10.03 20.66
N ARG A 64 -3.05 -10.49 20.48
CA ARG A 64 -3.40 -11.43 19.41
C ARG A 64 -3.68 -10.73 18.09
N GLU A 65 -3.62 -9.40 18.08
CA GLU A 65 -3.86 -8.59 16.90
C GLU A 65 -2.85 -8.92 15.79
N VAL A 66 -3.33 -9.15 14.61
CA VAL A 66 -2.52 -9.36 13.41
C VAL A 66 -2.60 -8.08 12.59
N ASN A 67 -1.50 -7.32 12.56
CA ASN A 67 -1.48 -6.01 11.94
C ASN A 67 -1.17 -6.05 10.44
N ALA A 68 -0.47 -7.08 9.99
CA ALA A 68 -0.08 -7.20 8.59
C ALA A 68 -0.07 -8.65 8.13
N LEU A 69 -0.38 -8.83 6.85
CA LEU A 69 -0.38 -10.10 6.15
C LEU A 69 0.29 -9.96 4.79
N THR A 70 1.07 -10.96 4.38
CA THR A 70 1.54 -11.08 3.00
C THR A 70 1.78 -12.53 2.63
N TRP A 71 1.47 -12.89 1.39
CA TRP A 71 1.79 -14.21 0.85
C TRP A 71 3.20 -14.24 0.28
N ARG A 72 3.98 -15.25 0.65
CA ARG A 72 5.24 -15.58 0.02
C ARG A 72 5.02 -16.29 -1.31
N ASN A 73 4.25 -17.37 -1.26
CA ASN A 73 3.92 -18.21 -2.41
C ASN A 73 2.58 -18.92 -2.18
N GLU A 74 2.27 -19.95 -2.97
CA GLU A 74 1.00 -20.68 -2.86
C GLU A 74 0.78 -21.41 -1.52
N HIS A 75 1.82 -21.62 -0.74
CA HIS A 75 1.79 -22.46 0.47
C HIS A 75 2.23 -21.74 1.73
N ALA A 76 2.88 -20.60 1.62
CA ALA A 76 3.42 -19.87 2.75
C ALA A 76 2.85 -18.45 2.86
N LEU A 77 2.34 -18.14 4.05
CA LEU A 77 1.79 -16.85 4.44
C LEU A 77 2.61 -16.29 5.60
N PHE A 78 2.96 -15.02 5.53
CA PHE A 78 3.49 -14.28 6.68
C PHE A 78 2.39 -13.48 7.37
N HIS A 79 2.42 -13.46 8.68
CA HIS A 79 1.66 -12.52 9.49
C HIS A 79 2.55 -11.82 10.50
N ALA A 80 2.22 -10.58 10.82
CA ALA A 80 2.84 -9.83 11.92
C ALA A 80 1.90 -9.75 13.11
N SER A 81 2.44 -10.04 14.30
CA SER A 81 1.73 -9.89 15.57
C SER A 81 2.74 -9.48 16.64
N ASP A 82 2.46 -8.41 17.37
CA ASP A 82 3.43 -7.74 18.24
C ASP A 82 4.75 -7.41 17.46
N ALA A 83 5.89 -7.68 18.03
CA ALA A 83 7.22 -7.45 17.44
C ALA A 83 7.76 -8.67 16.64
N VAL A 84 6.89 -9.59 16.22
CA VAL A 84 7.31 -10.85 15.57
C VAL A 84 6.56 -11.04 14.25
N VAL A 85 7.29 -11.48 13.22
CA VAL A 85 6.70 -11.99 11.99
C VAL A 85 6.77 -13.52 12.00
N VAL A 86 5.69 -14.17 11.62
CA VAL A 86 5.56 -15.62 11.61
C VAL A 86 5.23 -16.12 10.22
N GLU A 87 5.98 -17.10 9.74
CA GLU A 87 5.72 -17.83 8.51
C GLU A 87 4.84 -19.04 8.81
N LEU A 88 3.71 -19.14 8.10
CA LEU A 88 2.74 -20.23 8.23
C LEU A 88 2.66 -21.07 6.96
N ASP A 89 2.52 -22.40 7.13
CA ASP A 89 2.10 -23.32 6.06
C ASP A 89 0.57 -23.23 5.92
N ALA A 90 0.11 -22.61 4.86
CA ALA A 90 -1.32 -22.40 4.60
C ALA A 90 -2.11 -23.71 4.44
N ARG A 91 -1.47 -24.80 4.06
CA ARG A 91 -2.09 -26.13 3.96
C ARG A 91 -2.46 -26.71 5.33
N LYS A 92 -1.82 -26.19 6.39
CA LYS A 92 -2.02 -26.63 7.77
C LYS A 92 -2.78 -25.62 8.62
N MET A 93 -3.35 -24.57 8.02
CA MET A 93 -4.05 -23.51 8.77
C MET A 93 -5.23 -24.00 9.62
N SER A 94 -5.86 -25.11 9.25
CA SER A 94 -6.95 -25.73 10.04
C SER A 94 -6.46 -26.66 11.14
N ALA A 95 -5.14 -26.91 11.23
CA ALA A 95 -4.58 -27.78 12.26
C ALA A 95 -4.53 -27.09 13.63
N ALA A 96 -4.69 -27.87 14.70
CA ALA A 96 -4.61 -27.34 16.05
C ALA A 96 -3.18 -26.98 16.45
N GLY A 97 -3.01 -25.88 17.17
CA GLY A 97 -1.73 -25.46 17.75
C GLY A 97 -0.78 -24.82 16.75
N ASP A 98 0.53 -24.92 17.03
CA ASP A 98 1.62 -24.35 16.22
C ASP A 98 2.02 -25.23 15.01
N ALA A 99 1.22 -26.22 14.64
CA ALA A 99 1.53 -27.16 13.55
C ALA A 99 1.64 -26.46 12.17
N ALA A 100 1.02 -25.31 12.01
CA ALA A 100 1.14 -24.50 10.80
C ALA A 100 2.37 -23.57 10.81
N VAL A 101 3.02 -23.34 11.95
CA VAL A 101 4.18 -22.43 12.04
C VAL A 101 5.39 -23.09 11.41
N ILE A 102 5.96 -22.42 10.39
CA ILE A 102 7.21 -22.83 9.75
C ILE A 102 8.39 -22.17 10.45
N ARG A 103 8.32 -20.85 10.65
CA ARG A 103 9.43 -20.05 11.19
C ARG A 103 8.92 -18.78 11.87
N ARG A 104 9.70 -18.26 12.82
CA ARG A 104 9.51 -16.96 13.46
C ARG A 104 10.68 -16.05 13.13
N PHE A 105 10.39 -14.78 12.86
CA PHE A 105 11.37 -13.73 12.57
C PHE A 105 11.27 -12.69 13.68
N GLU A 106 12.35 -12.57 14.43
CA GLU A 106 12.47 -11.68 15.57
C GLU A 106 13.43 -10.54 15.26
N GLY A 107 13.45 -9.48 16.08
CA GLY A 107 14.40 -8.40 15.98
C GLY A 107 13.79 -7.02 15.76
N ALA A 108 12.46 -6.95 15.57
CA ALA A 108 11.73 -5.69 15.67
C ALA A 108 11.78 -5.17 17.11
N ARG A 109 11.81 -3.84 17.26
CA ARG A 109 11.90 -3.17 18.57
C ARG A 109 10.53 -2.89 19.15
N ASP A 110 9.53 -2.81 18.31
CA ASP A 110 8.16 -2.50 18.66
C ASP A 110 7.19 -3.25 17.70
N VAL A 111 5.92 -2.96 17.80
CA VAL A 111 4.85 -3.57 17.02
C VAL A 111 5.12 -3.46 15.51
N VAL A 112 5.04 -4.58 14.81
CA VAL A 112 5.22 -4.63 13.36
C VAL A 112 3.89 -4.27 12.67
N ASN A 113 3.91 -3.24 11.83
CA ASN A 113 2.74 -2.70 11.12
C ASN A 113 2.61 -3.16 9.68
N GLY A 114 3.72 -3.51 9.05
CA GLY A 114 3.73 -3.90 7.65
C GLY A 114 4.78 -4.95 7.34
N VAL A 115 4.45 -5.84 6.42
CA VAL A 115 5.35 -6.89 5.92
C VAL A 115 5.20 -7.03 4.42
N ASP A 116 6.30 -7.23 3.71
CA ASP A 116 6.27 -7.58 2.29
C ASP A 116 7.44 -8.49 1.91
N VAL A 117 7.26 -9.27 0.85
CA VAL A 117 8.26 -10.21 0.31
C VAL A 117 8.66 -9.73 -1.08
N ASP A 118 9.95 -9.84 -1.41
CA ASP A 118 10.44 -9.51 -2.74
C ASP A 118 9.92 -10.48 -3.81
N GLN A 119 10.07 -10.11 -5.09
CA GLN A 119 9.52 -10.90 -6.19
C GLN A 119 10.21 -12.26 -6.39
N ASP A 120 11.42 -12.42 -5.87
CA ASP A 120 12.21 -13.65 -5.99
C ASP A 120 12.04 -14.59 -4.79
N ASP A 121 11.16 -14.25 -3.82
CA ASP A 121 10.93 -14.99 -2.57
C ASP A 121 12.21 -15.17 -1.71
N ALA A 122 13.16 -14.24 -1.87
CA ALA A 122 14.47 -14.30 -1.22
C ALA A 122 14.58 -13.45 0.04
N MET A 123 13.80 -12.35 0.12
CA MET A 123 13.86 -11.38 1.21
C MET A 123 12.46 -11.09 1.76
N LEU A 124 12.38 -10.96 3.07
CA LEU A 124 11.22 -10.44 3.80
C LEU A 124 11.60 -9.09 4.41
N ALA A 125 10.76 -8.08 4.30
CA ALA A 125 10.88 -6.85 5.06
C ALA A 125 9.72 -6.70 6.04
N ALA A 126 10.02 -6.22 7.25
CA ALA A 126 9.05 -5.89 8.29
C ALA A 126 9.34 -4.49 8.82
N CYS A 127 8.32 -3.68 9.03
CA CYS A 127 8.45 -2.32 9.55
C CYS A 127 7.70 -2.16 10.86
N ASP A 128 8.25 -1.37 11.80
CA ASP A 128 7.77 -1.28 13.16
C ASP A 128 7.43 0.15 13.63
N ASP A 129 6.80 0.25 14.80
CA ASP A 129 6.45 1.51 15.47
C ASP A 129 7.67 2.28 15.95
N ALA A 130 8.82 1.62 16.12
CA ALA A 130 10.07 2.28 16.50
C ALA A 130 10.75 3.03 15.35
N GLY A 131 10.16 3.03 14.15
CA GLY A 131 10.71 3.71 12.97
C GLY A 131 11.77 2.89 12.23
N GLU A 132 11.91 1.60 12.53
CA GLU A 132 12.88 0.71 11.88
C GLU A 132 12.20 -0.17 10.82
N VAL A 133 12.98 -0.55 9.83
CA VAL A 133 12.62 -1.62 8.89
C VAL A 133 13.69 -2.70 8.95
N ILE A 134 13.26 -3.95 9.11
CA ILE A 134 14.16 -5.08 9.22
C ILE A 134 13.97 -5.95 7.98
N ALA A 135 15.05 -6.17 7.27
CA ALA A 135 15.09 -7.11 6.16
C ALA A 135 15.73 -8.42 6.60
N TYR A 136 15.09 -9.53 6.24
CA TYR A 136 15.53 -10.89 6.54
C TYR A 136 15.85 -11.63 5.25
N ASP A 137 16.84 -12.50 5.31
CA ASP A 137 17.13 -13.50 4.29
C ASP A 137 16.21 -14.71 4.51
N LEU A 138 15.35 -15.00 3.55
CA LEU A 138 14.40 -16.11 3.65
C LEU A 138 15.04 -17.50 3.50
N SER A 139 16.29 -17.58 3.03
CA SER A 139 16.99 -18.85 2.92
C SER A 139 17.41 -19.41 4.30
N ASN A 140 17.87 -18.55 5.19
CA ASN A 140 18.35 -18.93 6.54
C ASN A 140 17.51 -18.34 7.69
N GLY A 141 16.71 -17.28 7.43
CA GLY A 141 15.90 -16.58 8.42
C GLY A 141 16.66 -15.53 9.23
N GLU A 142 17.89 -15.22 8.85
CA GLU A 142 18.72 -14.23 9.55
C GLU A 142 18.40 -12.80 9.12
N ILE A 143 18.73 -11.85 10.00
CA ILE A 143 18.61 -10.43 9.68
C ILE A 143 19.70 -10.04 8.67
N LEU A 144 19.24 -9.71 7.47
CA LEU A 144 20.10 -9.19 6.41
C LEU A 144 20.52 -7.75 6.69
N ARG A 145 19.55 -6.92 7.12
CA ARG A 145 19.79 -5.49 7.38
C ARG A 145 18.70 -4.85 8.23
N LYS A 146 19.11 -3.86 9.02
CA LYS A 146 18.20 -2.90 9.68
C LYS A 146 18.33 -1.54 9.00
N LEU A 147 17.22 -1.00 8.54
CA LEU A 147 17.13 0.27 7.83
C LEU A 147 16.57 1.33 8.78
N ARG A 148 17.29 2.44 8.92
CA ARG A 148 16.94 3.50 9.86
C ARG A 148 16.95 4.85 9.18
N GLY A 149 15.93 5.65 9.40
CA GLY A 149 15.81 6.97 8.78
C GLY A 149 14.49 7.67 9.06
N HIS A 150 13.44 6.91 9.41
CA HIS A 150 12.17 7.48 9.82
C HIS A 150 12.22 8.00 11.27
N ASP A 151 11.57 9.15 11.50
CA ASP A 151 11.43 9.80 12.79
C ASP A 151 10.08 9.44 13.48
N GLY A 152 9.23 8.65 12.83
CA GLY A 152 7.92 8.19 13.29
C GLY A 152 7.70 6.72 12.98
N CYS A 153 6.54 6.20 13.39
CA CYS A 153 6.14 4.82 13.13
C CYS A 153 6.16 4.53 11.63
N VAL A 154 6.78 3.44 11.19
CA VAL A 154 6.70 3.00 9.80
C VAL A 154 5.43 2.17 9.64
N THR A 155 4.52 2.67 8.83
CA THR A 155 3.18 2.11 8.64
C THR A 155 3.11 1.05 7.56
N ALA A 156 3.97 1.16 6.56
CA ALA A 156 4.00 0.21 5.44
C ALA A 156 5.39 0.08 4.84
N VAL A 157 5.69 -1.10 4.33
CA VAL A 157 6.85 -1.42 3.51
C VAL A 157 6.40 -2.20 2.28
N ALA A 158 6.98 -1.90 1.12
CA ALA A 158 6.72 -2.63 -0.11
C ALA A 158 8.00 -2.80 -0.92
N PHE A 159 8.26 -4.02 -1.40
CA PHE A 159 9.32 -4.28 -2.35
C PHE A 159 8.92 -3.88 -3.77
N ARG A 160 9.88 -3.32 -4.50
CA ARG A 160 9.74 -3.11 -5.93
C ARG A 160 9.50 -4.43 -6.65
N ARG A 161 8.46 -4.50 -7.48
CA ARG A 161 8.07 -5.71 -8.22
C ARG A 161 8.94 -5.90 -9.47
N LYS A 162 10.23 -6.17 -9.25
CA LYS A 162 11.22 -6.43 -10.29
C LYS A 162 12.16 -7.55 -9.84
N ARG A 163 12.33 -8.59 -10.66
CA ARG A 163 13.28 -9.69 -10.37
C ARG A 163 14.68 -9.17 -10.18
N GLY A 164 15.40 -9.73 -9.23
CA GLY A 164 16.77 -9.35 -8.87
C GLY A 164 16.89 -7.98 -8.18
N ALA A 165 15.78 -7.24 -7.97
CA ALA A 165 15.82 -5.97 -7.26
C ALA A 165 15.88 -6.18 -5.75
N SER A 166 16.75 -5.41 -5.08
CA SER A 166 16.80 -5.32 -3.61
C SER A 166 16.18 -4.02 -3.08
N GLU A 167 15.45 -3.31 -3.95
CA GLU A 167 14.87 -2.02 -3.63
C GLU A 167 13.50 -2.19 -2.97
N CYS A 168 13.27 -1.48 -1.88
CA CYS A 168 11.96 -1.32 -1.28
C CYS A 168 11.66 0.16 -1.01
N ALA A 169 10.40 0.46 -0.78
CA ALA A 169 9.96 1.75 -0.29
C ALA A 169 9.19 1.58 1.02
N THR A 170 9.18 2.63 1.83
CA THR A 170 8.49 2.68 3.13
C THR A 170 7.65 3.94 3.25
N ALA A 171 6.59 3.87 4.02
CA ALA A 171 5.72 4.97 4.38
C ALA A 171 5.66 5.11 5.90
N SER A 172 5.54 6.35 6.41
CA SER A 172 5.59 6.62 7.84
C SER A 172 4.66 7.75 8.27
N THR A 173 4.33 7.74 9.56
CA THR A 173 3.61 8.83 10.25
C THR A 173 4.43 10.13 10.32
N ASP A 174 5.73 10.10 10.01
CA ASP A 174 6.56 11.30 9.88
C ASP A 174 6.29 12.10 8.60
N CYS A 175 5.27 11.71 7.84
CA CYS A 175 4.88 12.28 6.55
C CYS A 175 5.90 12.02 5.42
N ARG A 176 6.77 11.04 5.56
CA ARG A 176 7.78 10.73 4.56
C ARG A 176 7.60 9.35 3.97
N ALA A 177 7.90 9.24 2.67
CA ALA A 177 8.20 7.98 2.01
C ALA A 177 9.71 7.90 1.75
N MET A 178 10.31 6.73 1.92
CA MET A 178 11.73 6.52 1.70
C MET A 178 11.98 5.34 0.79
N LYS A 179 12.93 5.48 -0.14
CA LYS A 179 13.45 4.39 -0.96
C LYS A 179 14.73 3.85 -0.35
N TRP A 180 14.86 2.55 -0.33
CA TRP A 180 16.00 1.82 0.19
C TRP A 180 16.55 0.83 -0.84
N ASP A 181 17.83 0.58 -0.77
CA ASP A 181 18.47 -0.59 -1.37
C ASP A 181 18.98 -1.48 -0.23
N VAL A 182 18.22 -2.55 0.04
CA VAL A 182 18.44 -3.44 1.18
C VAL A 182 19.84 -4.08 1.16
N LYS A 183 20.34 -4.41 -0.03
CA LYS A 183 21.67 -5.04 -0.17
C LYS A 183 22.82 -4.04 -0.10
N ALA A 184 22.59 -2.77 -0.43
CA ALA A 184 23.67 -1.78 -0.51
C ALA A 184 23.96 -1.10 0.82
N LYS A 185 22.96 -0.51 1.50
CA LYS A 185 23.19 0.34 2.69
C LYS A 185 21.97 0.47 3.59
N SER A 186 22.22 0.88 4.85
CA SER A 186 21.18 1.05 5.89
C SER A 186 20.56 2.44 5.94
N VAL A 187 20.98 3.37 5.07
CA VAL A 187 20.42 4.71 4.96
C VAL A 187 19.56 4.83 3.70
N PRO A 188 18.54 5.70 3.68
CA PRO A 188 17.68 5.82 2.53
C PRO A 188 18.45 6.30 1.30
N VAL A 189 18.10 5.74 0.14
CA VAL A 189 18.60 6.20 -1.16
C VAL A 189 17.94 7.52 -1.53
N ARG A 190 16.66 7.67 -1.15
CA ARG A 190 15.87 8.86 -1.40
C ARG A 190 14.75 8.99 -0.37
N THR A 191 14.34 10.24 -0.14
CA THR A 191 13.22 10.60 0.76
C THR A 191 12.29 11.56 0.03
N TRP A 192 11.00 11.32 0.14
CA TRP A 192 9.91 12.22 -0.28
C TRP A 192 9.17 12.68 0.96
N ASP A 193 8.87 13.96 1.04
CA ASP A 193 8.08 14.55 2.13
C ASP A 193 6.71 14.95 1.58
N ALA A 194 5.66 14.28 2.08
CA ALA A 194 4.28 14.49 1.62
C ALA A 194 3.78 15.92 1.86
N ARG A 195 4.38 16.66 2.80
CA ARG A 195 4.05 18.07 3.07
C ARG A 195 4.49 19.01 1.94
N ASN A 196 5.47 18.57 1.16
CA ASN A 196 6.06 19.35 0.05
C ASN A 196 5.62 18.85 -1.33
N MET A 197 4.76 17.83 -1.39
CA MET A 197 4.29 17.28 -2.67
C MET A 197 3.17 18.15 -3.24
N LEU A 198 3.30 18.50 -4.51
CA LEU A 198 2.33 19.32 -5.23
C LEU A 198 1.00 18.58 -5.46
N SER A 199 -0.11 19.32 -5.46
CA SER A 199 -1.38 18.80 -5.94
C SER A 199 -1.35 18.61 -7.46
N ALA A 200 -2.24 17.76 -8.00
CA ALA A 200 -2.39 17.63 -9.45
C ALA A 200 -2.81 18.95 -10.12
N GLU A 201 -3.53 19.81 -9.39
CA GLU A 201 -3.96 21.13 -9.85
C GLU A 201 -2.79 22.13 -9.95
N ASP A 202 -1.84 22.07 -9.01
CA ASP A 202 -0.66 22.95 -9.02
C ASP A 202 0.25 22.67 -10.21
N TYR A 203 0.30 21.42 -10.68
CA TYR A 203 1.07 21.03 -11.86
C TYR A 203 0.54 21.67 -13.14
N ASP A 204 -0.79 21.70 -13.34
CA ASP A 204 -1.41 22.23 -14.55
C ASP A 204 -1.37 23.77 -14.65
N CYS A 205 -1.33 24.47 -13.53
CA CYS A 205 -1.32 25.93 -13.50
C CYS A 205 0.05 26.57 -13.76
N GLY A 206 1.09 25.79 -13.99
CA GLY A 206 2.46 26.32 -14.15
C GLY A 206 3.02 27.00 -12.89
N LYS A 207 2.34 26.88 -11.77
CA LYS A 207 2.77 27.40 -10.47
C LYS A 207 3.77 26.46 -9.81
N VAL A 208 4.92 26.31 -10.42
CA VAL A 208 6.06 25.63 -9.80
C VAL A 208 6.81 26.64 -8.95
N THR A 209 6.26 27.04 -7.83
CA THR A 209 7.02 27.72 -6.78
C THR A 209 6.81 26.96 -5.48
N ALA A 210 7.72 26.03 -5.28
CA ALA A 210 7.80 25.24 -4.09
C ALA A 210 7.92 26.08 -2.82
N ARG A 211 7.32 25.59 -1.74
CA ARG A 211 7.72 25.77 -0.35
C ARG A 211 7.19 26.97 0.44
N ALA A 212 6.91 28.14 -0.13
CA ALA A 212 6.52 29.31 0.67
C ALA A 212 5.01 29.45 0.92
N GLU A 213 4.16 28.79 0.12
CA GLU A 213 2.71 29.01 0.14
C GLU A 213 1.93 27.99 0.99
N TYR A 214 2.51 26.85 1.32
CA TYR A 214 1.83 25.86 2.17
C TYR A 214 1.68 26.35 3.62
N GLU A 215 2.64 27.13 4.12
CA GLU A 215 2.56 27.74 5.45
C GLU A 215 1.61 28.95 5.51
N SER A 216 1.37 29.62 4.38
CA SER A 216 0.46 30.78 4.34
C SER A 216 -0.98 30.43 3.95
N ALA A 217 -1.20 29.41 3.15
CA ALA A 217 -2.54 28.98 2.73
C ALA A 217 -3.36 28.31 3.86
N SER A 218 -2.71 27.89 4.94
CA SER A 218 -3.37 27.29 6.10
C SER A 218 -4.13 28.30 6.98
N ILE A 219 -4.01 29.60 6.72
CA ILE A 219 -4.55 30.66 7.60
C ILE A 219 -5.83 31.30 7.05
N ASP A 220 -6.08 31.30 5.73
CA ASP A 220 -7.13 32.13 5.11
C ASP A 220 -8.28 31.39 4.42
N ALA A 221 -8.26 30.08 4.25
CA ALA A 221 -9.40 29.34 3.73
C ALA A 221 -10.24 28.79 4.87
N GLY A 222 -11.52 29.14 4.93
CA GLY A 222 -12.47 28.67 5.94
C GLY A 222 -12.32 27.17 6.19
N ALA A 223 -11.80 26.85 7.36
CA ALA A 223 -11.22 25.57 7.75
C ALA A 223 -12.14 24.38 7.46
N SER A 224 -11.90 23.68 6.38
CA SER A 224 -12.29 22.32 6.21
C SER A 224 -11.51 21.46 7.22
N ALA A 225 -12.14 20.42 7.76
CA ALA A 225 -11.57 19.51 8.78
C ALA A 225 -10.17 18.92 8.45
N LYS A 226 -9.66 19.13 7.27
CA LYS A 226 -8.34 18.72 6.78
C LYS A 226 -7.15 19.51 7.31
N ALA A 227 -7.36 20.74 7.77
CA ALA A 227 -6.29 21.56 8.36
C ALA A 227 -5.69 20.94 9.64
N PHE A 228 -6.34 19.92 10.21
CA PHE A 228 -5.94 19.27 11.46
C PHE A 228 -5.21 17.93 11.29
N ASN A 229 -5.28 17.30 10.12
CA ASN A 229 -4.63 16.02 9.89
C ASN A 229 -3.40 16.21 8.99
N PRO A 230 -2.18 16.01 9.52
CA PRO A 230 -0.98 16.04 8.69
C PRO A 230 -1.04 14.90 7.65
N PRO A 231 -0.34 15.03 6.51
CA PRO A 231 -0.31 14.02 5.47
C PRO A 231 0.60 12.83 5.85
N MET A 232 0.32 12.20 7.01
CA MET A 232 0.93 10.95 7.42
C MET A 232 0.64 9.88 6.38
N LEU A 233 1.63 9.08 6.03
CA LEU A 233 1.44 8.01 5.07
C LEU A 233 0.97 6.74 5.81
N HIS A 234 -0.16 6.17 5.38
CA HIS A 234 -0.81 5.02 6.03
C HIS A 234 -0.64 3.70 5.30
N SER A 235 -0.41 3.75 3.99
CA SER A 235 -0.21 2.57 3.17
C SER A 235 0.83 2.81 2.09
N LEU A 236 1.32 1.75 1.48
CA LEU A 236 2.24 1.82 0.35
C LEU A 236 2.09 0.58 -0.51
N ALA A 237 1.91 0.77 -1.81
CA ALA A 237 1.84 -0.31 -2.76
C ALA A 237 2.55 0.02 -4.07
N PHE A 238 3.17 -1.01 -4.69
CA PHE A 238 3.62 -0.99 -6.07
C PHE A 238 2.63 -1.77 -6.94
N TYR A 239 2.54 -1.37 -8.21
CA TYR A 239 1.72 -2.12 -9.16
C TYR A 239 2.14 -3.60 -9.24
N ARG A 240 1.17 -4.51 -9.03
CA ARG A 240 1.37 -5.97 -8.95
C ARG A 240 0.82 -6.73 -10.16
N GLY A 241 0.20 -6.03 -11.11
CA GLY A 241 -0.40 -6.66 -12.28
C GLY A 241 0.62 -7.26 -13.25
N GLU A 242 0.15 -8.18 -14.08
CA GLU A 242 0.93 -8.75 -15.18
C GLU A 242 1.12 -7.71 -16.29
N THR A 243 2.29 -7.13 -16.36
CA THR A 243 2.71 -6.33 -17.52
C THR A 243 3.92 -6.97 -18.13
N SER A 244 3.92 -7.14 -19.46
CA SER A 244 5.17 -7.30 -20.18
C SER A 244 5.95 -5.99 -20.05
N GLU A 245 7.27 -6.05 -19.90
CA GLU A 245 8.12 -4.85 -19.88
C GLU A 245 7.96 -4.01 -21.16
N GLU A 246 7.49 -4.63 -22.25
CA GLU A 246 7.19 -3.99 -23.52
C GLU A 246 5.95 -3.08 -23.47
N ASN A 247 4.92 -3.44 -22.67
CA ASN A 247 3.63 -2.75 -22.68
C ASN A 247 3.51 -1.61 -21.66
N ALA A 248 4.27 -1.67 -20.55
CA ALA A 248 4.26 -0.61 -19.54
C ALA A 248 5.56 -0.55 -18.73
N PRO A 249 6.69 -0.18 -19.36
CA PRO A 249 8.02 -0.23 -18.73
C PRO A 249 8.18 0.70 -17.52
N GLY A 250 7.28 1.67 -17.36
CA GLY A 250 7.32 2.65 -16.28
C GLY A 250 6.57 2.25 -15.00
N LEU A 251 5.65 1.28 -15.04
CA LEU A 251 4.77 1.00 -13.90
C LEU A 251 5.49 0.41 -12.67
N ARG A 252 6.56 -0.35 -12.87
CA ARG A 252 7.32 -0.98 -11.78
C ARG A 252 8.11 0.00 -10.91
N ARG A 253 8.13 1.27 -11.27
CA ARG A 253 8.77 2.34 -10.51
C ARG A 253 7.77 3.26 -9.82
N VAL A 254 6.47 3.07 -10.08
CA VAL A 254 5.42 3.90 -9.52
C VAL A 254 4.86 3.25 -8.28
N ALA A 255 4.79 4.02 -7.20
CA ALA A 255 4.18 3.62 -5.94
C ALA A 255 3.00 4.53 -5.61
N VAL A 256 2.05 4.00 -4.86
CA VAL A 256 0.89 4.73 -4.34
C VAL A 256 0.86 4.66 -2.82
N SER A 257 0.45 5.74 -2.18
CA SER A 257 0.25 5.83 -0.72
C SER A 257 -1.03 6.57 -0.38
N ALA A 258 -1.76 6.08 0.62
CA ALA A 258 -2.89 6.76 1.23
C ALA A 258 -2.39 7.68 2.36
N CYS A 259 -3.01 8.86 2.52
CA CYS A 259 -2.53 9.89 3.44
C CYS A 259 -3.57 10.27 4.50
N GLY A 260 -3.07 10.66 5.67
CA GLY A 260 -3.88 11.07 6.82
C GLY A 260 -4.77 12.29 6.57
N ASP A 261 -4.40 13.16 5.65
CA ASP A 261 -5.21 14.30 5.24
C ASP A 261 -6.30 13.94 4.20
N GLY A 262 -6.43 12.66 3.86
CA GLY A 262 -7.42 12.14 2.91
C GLY A 262 -7.01 12.21 1.45
N SER A 263 -5.79 12.64 1.13
CA SER A 263 -5.24 12.57 -0.22
C SER A 263 -4.67 11.18 -0.52
N VAL A 264 -4.46 10.90 -1.80
CA VAL A 264 -3.72 9.74 -2.29
C VAL A 264 -2.54 10.26 -3.12
N ILE A 265 -1.34 9.79 -2.82
CA ILE A 265 -0.12 10.22 -3.49
C ILE A 265 0.40 9.10 -4.37
N VAL A 266 0.67 9.42 -5.64
CA VAL A 266 1.35 8.55 -6.61
C VAL A 266 2.71 9.15 -6.90
N PHE A 267 3.78 8.37 -6.78
CA PHE A 267 5.14 8.88 -6.94
C PHE A 267 6.06 7.90 -7.67
N ASP A 268 7.02 8.48 -8.41
CA ASP A 268 8.04 7.74 -9.17
C ASP A 268 9.30 7.57 -8.32
N ILE A 269 9.58 6.35 -7.89
CA ILE A 269 10.74 6.04 -7.04
C ILE A 269 12.09 6.18 -7.75
N ASP A 270 12.10 6.25 -9.09
CA ASP A 270 13.31 6.41 -9.91
C ASP A 270 13.49 7.84 -10.44
N HIS A 271 12.58 8.76 -10.13
CA HIS A 271 12.72 10.15 -10.54
C HIS A 271 14.03 10.74 -10.00
N PRO A 272 14.87 11.38 -10.83
CA PRO A 272 16.22 11.82 -10.40
C PRO A 272 16.25 12.89 -9.32
N GLY A 273 15.11 13.52 -9.01
CA GLY A 273 15.02 14.65 -8.08
C GLY A 273 15.55 15.94 -8.68
N VAL A 274 15.10 17.05 -8.15
CA VAL A 274 15.74 18.34 -8.39
C VAL A 274 16.94 18.43 -7.48
N SER A 275 18.09 17.91 -7.92
CA SER A 275 19.35 18.15 -7.21
C SER A 275 19.67 19.63 -7.32
N GLY A 276 19.61 20.34 -6.19
CA GLY A 276 20.16 21.70 -6.13
C GLY A 276 21.62 21.69 -6.59
N GLY A 277 21.86 22.20 -7.79
CA GLY A 277 23.16 22.61 -8.28
C GLY A 277 24.20 21.50 -8.49
N SER A 278 24.09 20.71 -9.55
CA SER A 278 25.27 20.21 -10.26
C SER A 278 24.97 19.99 -11.75
N ARG A 279 25.91 20.43 -12.56
CA ARG A 279 25.91 20.46 -14.04
C ARG A 279 25.30 19.20 -14.65
N ALA A 280 24.29 19.39 -15.47
CA ALA A 280 23.75 18.40 -16.39
C ALA A 280 24.86 17.78 -17.22
N SER A 281 25.20 16.52 -16.97
CA SER A 281 25.99 15.75 -17.90
C SER A 281 25.13 15.45 -19.12
N LYS A 282 25.55 15.98 -20.28
CA LYS A 282 24.99 15.68 -21.60
C LYS A 282 25.24 14.22 -21.95
N GLY A 283 24.31 13.35 -21.54
CA GLY A 283 24.27 11.95 -21.96
C GLY A 283 22.86 11.62 -22.42
N LYS A 284 22.58 11.91 -23.70
CA LYS A 284 21.32 11.50 -24.36
C LYS A 284 21.27 9.97 -24.45
N LYS A 285 20.58 9.30 -23.53
CA LYS A 285 19.81 8.11 -23.87
C LYS A 285 18.34 8.50 -23.75
N LYS A 286 17.69 8.69 -24.89
CA LYS A 286 16.22 8.68 -24.98
C LYS A 286 15.78 7.29 -24.53
N SER A 287 15.41 7.14 -23.25
CA SER A 287 14.59 6.02 -22.83
C SER A 287 13.23 6.23 -23.46
N SER A 288 12.71 5.20 -24.08
CA SER A 288 11.37 5.15 -24.66
C SER A 288 10.32 5.16 -23.53
N LEU A 289 10.10 6.31 -22.92
CA LEU A 289 9.18 6.55 -21.81
C LEU A 289 7.83 7.09 -22.31
N ALA A 290 7.41 6.70 -23.49
CA ALA A 290 6.28 7.30 -24.18
C ALA A 290 4.89 6.96 -23.60
N SER A 291 4.77 6.32 -22.41
CA SER A 291 3.47 5.85 -21.95
C SER A 291 3.18 5.92 -20.44
N ALA A 292 3.95 6.67 -19.67
CA ALA A 292 3.78 6.68 -18.20
C ALA A 292 3.07 7.96 -17.66
N GLY A 293 2.06 8.47 -18.35
CA GLY A 293 1.24 9.59 -17.88
C GLY A 293 2.05 10.81 -17.40
N PRO A 294 1.73 11.41 -16.24
CA PRO A 294 2.38 12.62 -15.74
C PRO A 294 3.90 12.50 -15.54
N PHE A 295 4.43 11.27 -15.47
CA PHE A 295 5.87 11.04 -15.30
C PHE A 295 6.62 10.84 -16.63
N ALA A 296 5.94 10.88 -17.76
CA ALA A 296 6.52 10.55 -19.08
C ALA A 296 7.66 11.50 -19.49
N ASP A 297 7.56 12.77 -19.16
CA ASP A 297 8.54 13.79 -19.51
C ASP A 297 9.64 14.01 -18.45
N GLY A 298 9.57 13.29 -17.33
CA GLY A 298 10.51 13.40 -16.22
C GLY A 298 10.44 14.72 -15.45
N ARG A 299 9.37 15.50 -15.63
CA ARG A 299 9.17 16.78 -14.94
C ARG A 299 8.46 16.61 -13.61
N VAL A 300 7.60 15.59 -13.50
CA VAL A 300 6.78 15.33 -12.32
C VAL A 300 7.40 14.20 -11.50
N GLU A 301 7.61 14.46 -10.23
CA GLU A 301 8.09 13.49 -9.26
C GLU A 301 6.96 12.74 -8.57
N CYS A 302 5.84 13.41 -8.33
CA CYS A 302 4.67 12.87 -7.68
C CYS A 302 3.39 13.57 -8.16
N VAL A 303 2.26 12.87 -7.99
CA VAL A 303 0.92 13.39 -8.21
C VAL A 303 0.13 13.18 -6.95
N ARG A 304 -0.56 14.21 -6.47
CA ARG A 304 -1.42 14.16 -5.29
C ARG A 304 -2.88 14.29 -5.71
N LEU A 305 -3.67 13.26 -5.41
CA LEU A 305 -5.08 13.15 -5.76
C LEU A 305 -5.95 13.54 -4.56
N GLY A 306 -7.00 14.32 -4.78
CA GLY A 306 -7.98 14.68 -3.76
C GLY A 306 -7.45 15.56 -2.62
N ALA A 307 -6.42 16.37 -2.87
CA ALA A 307 -5.76 17.20 -1.86
C ALA A 307 -6.66 18.33 -1.31
N ASP A 308 -7.66 18.78 -2.09
CA ASP A 308 -8.52 19.91 -1.78
C ASP A 308 -9.62 19.66 -0.72
N GLY A 309 -9.75 18.41 -0.26
CA GLY A 309 -10.72 18.05 0.75
C GLY A 309 -12.17 17.86 0.28
N VAL A 310 -12.48 18.37 -0.85
CA VAL A 310 -13.83 18.30 -1.42
C VAL A 310 -13.96 17.11 -2.36
N ARG A 311 -12.89 16.82 -3.08
CA ARG A 311 -12.87 15.84 -4.18
C ARG A 311 -12.29 14.48 -3.77
N GLY A 312 -11.50 14.43 -2.70
CA GLY A 312 -10.91 13.20 -2.15
C GLY A 312 -11.70 12.64 -0.98
N HIS A 313 -10.98 11.89 -0.12
CA HIS A 313 -11.53 11.49 1.16
C HIS A 313 -11.70 12.70 2.07
N THR A 314 -12.84 12.75 2.76
CA THR A 314 -13.14 13.83 3.73
C THR A 314 -12.52 13.59 5.10
N ASN A 315 -11.89 12.43 5.29
CA ASN A 315 -11.10 12.05 6.46
C ASN A 315 -9.88 11.25 5.99
N ALA A 316 -9.04 10.77 6.89
CA ALA A 316 -7.85 10.00 6.53
C ALA A 316 -8.15 8.90 5.51
N ALA A 317 -7.40 8.88 4.41
CA ALA A 317 -7.29 7.70 3.56
C ALA A 317 -6.43 6.66 4.31
N THR A 318 -6.93 5.44 4.42
CA THR A 318 -6.29 4.38 5.22
C THR A 318 -5.49 3.40 4.38
N CYS A 319 -5.96 3.15 3.16
CA CYS A 319 -5.37 2.20 2.23
C CYS A 319 -5.54 2.69 0.78
N ALA A 320 -4.57 2.37 -0.06
CA ALA A 320 -4.62 2.60 -1.51
C ALA A 320 -3.74 1.58 -2.23
N ASP A 321 -4.23 1.05 -3.35
CA ASP A 321 -3.46 0.13 -4.18
C ASP A 321 -3.92 0.22 -5.64
N PHE A 322 -3.08 -0.27 -6.56
CA PHE A 322 -3.35 -0.35 -7.99
C PHE A 322 -4.26 -1.54 -8.31
N VAL A 323 -5.19 -1.35 -9.23
CA VAL A 323 -6.04 -2.43 -9.75
C VAL A 323 -5.20 -3.38 -10.61
N PRO A 324 -4.95 -4.64 -10.18
CA PRO A 324 -3.95 -5.50 -10.83
C PRO A 324 -4.37 -6.02 -12.21
N TRP A 325 -5.66 -6.09 -12.54
CA TRP A 325 -6.15 -6.48 -13.86
C TRP A 325 -6.26 -5.31 -14.84
N ASN A 326 -6.00 -4.09 -14.38
CA ASN A 326 -5.82 -2.94 -15.25
C ASN A 326 -4.37 -2.92 -15.75
N ARG A 327 -4.14 -3.39 -16.97
CA ARG A 327 -2.80 -3.56 -17.55
C ARG A 327 -2.04 -2.26 -17.77
N THR A 328 -2.73 -1.13 -17.84
CA THR A 328 -2.13 0.20 -17.98
C THR A 328 -1.67 0.79 -16.65
N GLY A 329 -2.16 0.21 -15.52
CA GLY A 329 -1.80 0.66 -14.17
C GLY A 329 -2.27 2.07 -13.83
N ASP A 330 -3.22 2.62 -14.60
CA ASP A 330 -3.76 3.96 -14.44
C ASP A 330 -4.90 4.03 -13.42
N VAL A 331 -5.39 2.88 -12.96
CA VAL A 331 -6.50 2.81 -12.01
C VAL A 331 -6.02 2.44 -10.62
N ILE A 332 -6.41 3.26 -9.66
CA ILE A 332 -6.14 3.09 -8.22
C ILE A 332 -7.48 3.03 -7.49
N VAL A 333 -7.52 2.23 -6.43
CA VAL A 333 -8.63 2.21 -5.47
C VAL A 333 -8.09 2.64 -4.11
N SER A 334 -8.83 3.48 -3.40
CA SER A 334 -8.50 3.88 -2.03
C SER A 334 -9.71 3.75 -1.11
N GLY A 335 -9.44 3.41 0.14
CA GLY A 335 -10.41 3.36 1.22
C GLY A 335 -10.07 4.37 2.32
N GLY A 336 -11.08 4.87 3.03
CA GLY A 336 -10.86 5.88 4.04
C GLY A 336 -11.67 5.73 5.33
N ALA A 337 -11.25 6.49 6.33
CA ALA A 337 -11.97 6.63 7.60
C ALA A 337 -13.32 7.36 7.44
N ASP A 338 -13.51 8.03 6.32
CA ASP A 338 -14.77 8.64 5.88
C ASP A 338 -15.79 7.61 5.36
N ARG A 339 -15.46 6.32 5.42
CA ARG A 339 -16.33 5.21 4.98
C ARG A 339 -16.51 5.15 3.45
N ARG A 340 -15.68 5.84 2.68
CA ARG A 340 -15.76 5.85 1.23
C ARG A 340 -14.70 4.96 0.61
N LEU A 341 -15.10 4.25 -0.46
CA LEU A 341 -14.20 3.60 -1.40
C LEU A 341 -14.21 4.46 -2.66
N LEU A 342 -13.05 4.93 -3.07
CA LEU A 342 -12.87 5.81 -4.22
C LEU A 342 -12.02 5.12 -5.29
N VAL A 343 -12.37 5.32 -6.54
CA VAL A 343 -11.61 4.87 -7.71
C VAL A 343 -11.06 6.08 -8.44
N TRP A 344 -9.78 6.03 -8.79
CA TRP A 344 -9.06 7.11 -9.44
C TRP A 344 -8.50 6.63 -10.76
N ASN A 345 -8.54 7.48 -11.79
CA ASN A 345 -7.67 7.39 -12.95
C ASN A 345 -6.62 8.50 -12.83
N TRP A 346 -5.39 8.14 -12.47
CA TRP A 346 -4.33 9.10 -12.20
C TRP A 346 -3.54 9.53 -13.44
N VAL A 347 -3.79 8.88 -14.60
CA VAL A 347 -3.07 9.09 -15.86
C VAL A 347 -3.91 9.81 -16.91
N ASP A 348 -5.22 10.03 -16.69
CA ASP A 348 -6.12 10.58 -17.69
C ASP A 348 -5.62 11.95 -18.21
N GLU A 349 -5.09 11.92 -19.44
CA GLU A 349 -4.56 13.11 -20.13
C GLU A 349 -5.67 14.01 -20.73
N ALA A 350 -6.88 13.46 -20.92
CA ALA A 350 -7.96 14.15 -21.64
C ALA A 350 -8.58 15.32 -20.86
N SER A 351 -8.37 15.35 -19.55
CA SER A 351 -8.80 16.45 -18.71
C SER A 351 -7.86 16.65 -17.52
N HIS A 352 -6.87 17.49 -17.68
CA HIS A 352 -5.97 17.89 -16.59
C HIS A 352 -6.75 18.34 -15.33
N ALA A 353 -7.87 19.01 -15.51
CA ALA A 353 -8.76 19.42 -14.42
C ALA A 353 -9.45 18.25 -13.69
N ALA A 354 -9.51 17.05 -14.28
CA ALA A 354 -10.18 15.87 -13.68
C ALA A 354 -9.22 14.92 -12.97
N ARG A 355 -7.91 15.10 -13.04
CA ARG A 355 -6.91 14.21 -12.41
C ARG A 355 -7.04 14.12 -10.89
N GLY A 356 -7.52 15.15 -10.25
CA GLY A 356 -7.78 15.16 -8.81
C GLY A 356 -9.14 14.58 -8.41
N LEU A 357 -9.99 14.16 -9.37
CA LEU A 357 -11.33 13.67 -9.11
C LEU A 357 -11.40 12.15 -9.14
N PRO A 358 -12.11 11.51 -8.19
CA PRO A 358 -12.43 10.11 -8.30
C PRO A 358 -13.40 9.86 -9.47
N VAL A 359 -13.14 8.83 -10.27
CA VAL A 359 -14.00 8.42 -11.39
C VAL A 359 -15.21 7.61 -10.94
N ALA A 360 -15.14 7.01 -9.75
CA ALA A 360 -16.24 6.33 -9.09
C ALA A 360 -16.08 6.38 -7.58
N SER A 361 -17.20 6.32 -6.86
CA SER A 361 -17.21 6.27 -5.39
C SER A 361 -18.40 5.47 -4.87
N ILE A 362 -18.20 4.81 -3.73
CA ILE A 362 -19.28 4.19 -2.97
C ILE A 362 -19.10 4.48 -1.48
N GLU A 363 -20.18 4.88 -0.81
CA GLU A 363 -20.19 5.09 0.64
C GLU A 363 -20.59 3.80 1.35
N ARG A 364 -19.98 3.54 2.51
CA ARG A 364 -20.22 2.38 3.35
C ARG A 364 -20.68 2.81 4.74
N ASP A 365 -21.14 1.84 5.52
CA ASP A 365 -21.62 2.10 6.88
C ASP A 365 -20.47 2.25 7.89
N ARG A 366 -19.27 1.73 7.54
CA ARG A 366 -18.15 1.61 8.46
C ARG A 366 -16.85 2.10 7.83
N LYS A 367 -15.92 2.54 8.71
CA LYS A 367 -14.55 2.88 8.35
C LYS A 367 -13.88 1.71 7.63
N ILE A 368 -13.21 1.99 6.51
CA ILE A 368 -12.39 1.02 5.79
C ILE A 368 -11.02 0.96 6.46
N ASN A 369 -10.56 -0.24 6.77
CA ASN A 369 -9.25 -0.48 7.37
C ASN A 369 -8.22 -0.84 6.30
N ASP A 370 -8.57 -1.75 5.38
CA ASP A 370 -7.65 -2.25 4.37
C ASP A 370 -8.40 -2.74 3.12
N LEU A 371 -7.67 -2.87 2.00
CA LEU A 371 -8.17 -3.41 0.75
C LEU A 371 -7.16 -4.36 0.11
N ALA A 372 -7.68 -5.35 -0.62
CA ALA A 372 -6.91 -6.28 -1.44
C ALA A 372 -7.69 -6.64 -2.71
N PHE A 373 -7.00 -7.26 -3.64
CA PHE A 373 -7.60 -7.62 -4.92
C PHE A 373 -7.55 -9.13 -5.17
N ALA A 374 -8.67 -9.71 -5.60
CA ALA A 374 -8.73 -11.04 -6.16
C ALA A 374 -8.76 -10.92 -7.70
N ALA A 375 -7.59 -11.07 -8.32
CA ALA A 375 -7.37 -10.69 -9.72
C ALA A 375 -8.21 -11.49 -10.71
N ASP A 376 -8.32 -12.83 -10.55
CA ASP A 376 -9.07 -13.68 -11.46
C ASP A 376 -10.59 -13.46 -11.36
N SER A 377 -11.08 -13.23 -10.13
CA SER A 377 -12.48 -12.88 -9.88
C SER A 377 -12.78 -11.41 -10.19
N ARG A 378 -11.76 -10.60 -10.45
CA ARG A 378 -11.84 -9.13 -10.59
C ARG A 378 -12.62 -8.48 -9.45
N ALA A 379 -12.40 -8.98 -8.23
CA ALA A 379 -13.06 -8.50 -7.02
C ALA A 379 -12.12 -7.64 -6.18
N ILE A 380 -12.65 -6.54 -5.68
CA ILE A 380 -12.00 -5.71 -4.67
C ILE A 380 -12.50 -6.23 -3.31
N CYS A 381 -11.59 -6.72 -2.50
CA CYS A 381 -11.83 -7.17 -1.14
C CYS A 381 -11.60 -6.02 -0.18
N VAL A 382 -12.53 -5.74 0.70
CA VAL A 382 -12.47 -4.61 1.65
C VAL A 382 -12.69 -5.11 3.06
N ALA A 383 -11.73 -4.83 3.93
CA ALA A 383 -11.85 -4.96 5.37
C ALA A 383 -12.36 -3.65 5.97
N ASP A 384 -13.44 -3.73 6.70
CA ASP A 384 -13.97 -2.63 7.50
C ASP A 384 -14.00 -3.02 9.00
N THR A 385 -14.51 -2.13 9.84
CA THR A 385 -14.65 -2.42 11.29
C THR A 385 -15.73 -3.45 11.61
N SER A 386 -16.16 -4.29 10.65
CA SER A 386 -17.07 -5.42 10.84
C SER A 386 -16.33 -6.76 10.71
N PRO A 387 -16.95 -7.87 11.15
CA PRO A 387 -16.39 -9.22 11.01
C PRO A 387 -16.58 -9.80 9.60
N THR A 388 -16.98 -9.00 8.62
CA THR A 388 -17.43 -9.46 7.31
C THR A 388 -16.57 -8.87 6.22
N LEU A 389 -15.97 -9.72 5.37
CA LEU A 389 -15.27 -9.29 4.16
C LEU A 389 -16.28 -8.73 3.16
N LYS A 390 -16.08 -7.49 2.74
CA LYS A 390 -16.91 -6.84 1.73
C LYS A 390 -16.27 -7.01 0.37
N LEU A 391 -17.08 -7.25 -0.64
CA LEU A 391 -16.62 -7.50 -2.01
C LEU A 391 -17.28 -6.50 -2.97
N PHE A 392 -16.48 -6.02 -3.94
CA PHE A 392 -16.94 -5.11 -4.99
C PHE A 392 -16.38 -5.54 -6.34
N ALA A 393 -17.15 -5.31 -7.39
CA ALA A 393 -16.69 -5.39 -8.77
C ALA A 393 -16.47 -3.98 -9.32
N LEU A 394 -15.42 -3.81 -10.11
CA LEU A 394 -15.17 -2.62 -10.91
C LEU A 394 -15.52 -2.93 -12.37
N ARG A 395 -16.55 -2.26 -12.91
CA ARG A 395 -17.04 -2.39 -14.29
C ARG A 395 -16.81 -1.14 -15.12
#